data_93b3e4c16022a2bc730827e46a442e36
#
_entry.id   93b3e4c16022a2bc730827e46a442e36
#
_cell.length_a   1.000
_cell.length_b   1.000
_cell.length_c   1.000
_cell.angle_alpha   90.00
_cell.angle_beta   90.00
_cell.angle_gamma   90.00
#
_symmetry.space_group_name_H-M   'P 1'
#
loop_
_entity.id
_entity.type
_entity.pdbx_description
1 polymer ?
#
loop_
_entity_poly.entity_id
_entity_poly.type
_entity_poly.pdbx_seq_one_letter_code
_entity_poly.pdbx_strand_id
1 'polypeptide(L)'
;MVKILGACCIVAGCGGFGFAMAAASRREEQELKRLLAALEYMSCELSYRQTPLPELCRAAGENSRGMVREFLTELARALDRQTEPDVRFCVYSILERLGPPKLLRRELNARGASLGRFDLPGLLRGLENAIRSAGETLRTIRDGAADRRRSWQTLGLCAGAALAILFL
;
A
#
# COMPACT_ATOMS: atom_id res chain seq x y z
N MET A 1 32.33 -2.28 32.72
CA MET A 1 32.51 -1.90 31.31
C MET A 1 31.70 -2.82 30.38
N VAL A 2 31.93 -4.14 30.41
CA VAL A 2 31.24 -5.11 29.53
C VAL A 2 29.70 -5.15 29.74
N LYS A 3 29.23 -5.02 30.98
CA LYS A 3 27.79 -5.00 31.31
C LYS A 3 27.05 -3.81 30.69
N ILE A 4 27.67 -2.63 30.67
CA ILE A 4 27.08 -1.41 30.09
C ILE A 4 27.03 -1.53 28.57
N LEU A 5 28.05 -2.11 27.94
CA LEU A 5 28.09 -2.35 26.50
C LEU A 5 27.00 -3.32 26.08
N GLY A 6 26.76 -4.40 26.83
CA GLY A 6 25.69 -5.36 26.58
C GLY A 6 24.28 -4.73 26.68
N ALA A 7 24.04 -3.90 27.69
CA ALA A 7 22.80 -3.17 27.88
C ALA A 7 22.54 -2.20 26.70
N CYS A 8 23.54 -1.44 26.27
CA CYS A 8 23.44 -0.56 25.11
C CYS A 8 23.10 -1.31 23.80
N CYS A 9 23.73 -2.47 23.57
CA CYS A 9 23.43 -3.31 22.39
C CYS A 9 22.00 -3.83 22.39
N ILE A 10 21.46 -4.23 23.54
CA ILE A 10 20.08 -4.72 23.67
C ILE A 10 19.08 -3.57 23.39
N VAL A 11 19.32 -2.40 23.97
CA VAL A 11 18.46 -1.21 23.76
C VAL A 11 18.50 -0.76 22.30
N ALA A 12 19.69 -0.72 21.69
CA ALA A 12 19.87 -0.37 20.28
C ALA A 12 19.20 -1.40 19.34
N GLY A 13 19.31 -2.69 19.64
CA GLY A 13 18.69 -3.77 18.88
C GLY A 13 17.16 -3.72 18.94
N CYS A 14 16.57 -3.58 20.11
CA CYS A 14 15.12 -3.46 20.30
C CYS A 14 14.58 -2.17 19.70
N GLY A 15 15.29 -1.04 19.84
CA GLY A 15 14.92 0.24 19.25
C GLY A 15 14.99 0.22 17.71
N GLY A 16 16.05 -0.38 17.15
CA GLY A 16 16.23 -0.53 15.71
C GLY A 16 15.14 -1.38 15.05
N PHE A 17 14.76 -2.47 15.69
CA PHE A 17 13.67 -3.33 15.20
C PHE A 17 12.32 -2.59 15.20
N GLY A 18 12.00 -1.87 16.28
CA GLY A 18 10.78 -1.06 16.36
C GLY A 18 10.75 0.04 15.30
N PHE A 19 11.88 0.68 15.01
CA PHE A 19 11.99 1.70 13.98
C PHE A 19 11.82 1.13 12.56
N ALA A 20 12.38 -0.04 12.28
CA ALA A 20 12.24 -0.73 11.00
C ALA A 20 10.78 -1.13 10.73
N MET A 21 10.07 -1.66 11.74
CA MET A 21 8.64 -1.98 11.65
C MET A 21 7.78 -0.73 11.41
N ALA A 22 8.09 0.38 12.08
CA ALA A 22 7.38 1.64 11.88
C ALA A 22 7.63 2.21 10.47
N ALA A 23 8.85 2.08 9.94
CA ALA A 23 9.18 2.52 8.58
C ALA A 23 8.46 1.67 7.51
N ALA A 24 8.36 0.36 7.70
CA ALA A 24 7.62 -0.54 6.81
C ALA A 24 6.13 -0.17 6.76
N SER A 25 5.51 0.05 7.93
CA SER A 25 4.11 0.47 8.02
C SER A 25 3.83 1.82 7.32
N ARG A 26 4.77 2.78 7.44
CA ARG A 26 4.67 4.06 6.73
C ARG A 26 4.76 3.92 5.22
N ARG A 27 5.59 3.02 4.73
CA ARG A 27 5.69 2.73 3.29
C ARG A 27 4.37 2.15 2.76
N GLU A 28 3.77 1.20 3.46
CA GLU A 28 2.47 0.64 3.08
C GLU A 28 1.37 1.71 3.05
N GLU A 29 1.31 2.59 4.05
CA GLU A 29 0.36 3.70 4.08
C GLU A 29 0.57 4.66 2.89
N GLN A 30 1.82 4.98 2.56
CA GLN A 30 2.15 5.85 1.42
C GLN A 30 1.75 5.24 0.08
N GLU A 31 2.02 3.96 -0.14
CA GLU A 31 1.61 3.27 -1.38
C GLU A 31 0.08 3.21 -1.50
N LEU A 32 -0.64 3.00 -0.39
CA LEU A 32 -2.10 3.01 -0.40
C LEU A 32 -2.67 4.41 -0.70
N LYS A 33 -2.05 5.48 -0.18
CA LYS A 33 -2.42 6.87 -0.54
C LYS A 33 -2.20 7.16 -2.03
N ARG A 34 -1.10 6.67 -2.58
CA ARG A 34 -0.81 6.80 -4.03
C ARG A 34 -1.83 6.06 -4.87
N LEU A 35 -2.19 4.84 -4.45
CA LEU A 35 -3.24 4.07 -5.12
C LEU A 35 -4.58 4.81 -5.08
N LEU A 36 -4.98 5.35 -3.91
CA LEU A 36 -6.21 6.11 -3.78
C LEU A 36 -6.24 7.32 -4.72
N ALA A 37 -5.17 8.11 -4.74
CA ALA A 37 -5.06 9.26 -5.64
C ALA A 37 -5.11 8.86 -7.13
N ALA A 38 -4.49 7.73 -7.50
CA ALA A 38 -4.56 7.21 -8.86
C ALA A 38 -5.98 6.78 -9.24
N LEU A 39 -6.71 6.11 -8.35
CA LEU A 39 -8.10 5.70 -8.58
C LEU A 39 -9.04 6.91 -8.69
N GLU A 40 -8.85 7.94 -7.87
CA GLU A 40 -9.61 9.20 -7.95
C GLU A 40 -9.37 9.91 -9.28
N TYR A 41 -8.10 9.99 -9.72
CA TYR A 41 -7.74 10.53 -11.03
C TYR A 41 -8.42 9.75 -12.16
N MET A 42 -8.36 8.41 -12.12
CA MET A 42 -8.98 7.55 -13.13
C MET A 42 -10.51 7.72 -13.16
N SER A 43 -11.15 7.83 -12.01
CA SER A 43 -12.61 8.06 -11.92
C SER A 43 -13.01 9.40 -12.52
N CYS A 44 -12.24 10.45 -12.24
CA CYS A 44 -12.45 11.78 -12.79
C CYS A 44 -12.30 11.79 -14.32
N GLU A 45 -11.19 11.28 -14.83
CA GLU A 45 -10.88 11.25 -16.27
C GLU A 45 -11.90 10.43 -17.05
N LEU A 46 -12.32 9.28 -16.50
CA LEU A 46 -13.34 8.43 -17.11
C LEU A 46 -14.72 9.09 -17.16
N SER A 47 -15.08 9.84 -16.11
CA SER A 47 -16.38 10.55 -16.04
C SER A 47 -16.49 11.69 -17.06
N TYR A 48 -15.37 12.39 -17.32
CA TYR A 48 -15.38 13.56 -18.22
C TYR A 48 -14.99 13.24 -19.66
N ARG A 49 -14.03 12.35 -19.88
CA ARG A 49 -13.43 12.11 -21.20
C ARG A 49 -13.71 10.73 -21.80
N GLN A 50 -14.25 9.81 -21.00
CA GLN A 50 -14.52 8.43 -21.45
C GLN A 50 -13.27 7.76 -22.06
N THR A 51 -12.10 8.07 -21.52
CA THR A 51 -10.80 7.59 -22.01
C THR A 51 -10.72 6.06 -21.95
N PRO A 52 -10.21 5.37 -22.99
CA PRO A 52 -10.02 3.93 -22.98
C PRO A 52 -9.14 3.47 -21.81
N LEU A 53 -9.44 2.30 -21.25
CA LEU A 53 -8.77 1.78 -20.05
C LEU A 53 -7.22 1.72 -20.15
N PRO A 54 -6.62 1.30 -21.29
CA PRO A 54 -5.15 1.29 -21.42
C PRO A 54 -4.53 2.69 -21.32
N GLU A 55 -5.13 3.69 -21.97
CA GLU A 55 -4.67 5.07 -21.92
C GLU A 55 -4.88 5.67 -20.53
N LEU A 56 -6.00 5.36 -19.90
CA LEU A 56 -6.33 5.76 -18.53
C LEU A 56 -5.30 5.23 -17.54
N CYS A 57 -4.93 3.96 -17.63
CA CYS A 57 -3.89 3.35 -16.81
C CYS A 57 -2.52 4.00 -17.06
N ARG A 58 -2.20 4.34 -18.31
CA ARG A 58 -0.94 5.01 -18.66
C ARG A 58 -0.87 6.40 -18.04
N ALA A 59 -1.90 7.22 -18.23
CA ALA A 59 -1.97 8.57 -17.67
C ALA A 59 -1.95 8.57 -16.13
N ALA A 60 -2.69 7.65 -15.50
CA ALA A 60 -2.66 7.48 -14.05
C ALA A 60 -1.29 7.01 -13.54
N GLY A 61 -0.59 6.15 -14.32
CA GLY A 61 0.76 5.71 -14.03
C GLY A 61 1.79 6.86 -14.09
N GLU A 62 1.71 7.73 -15.09
CA GLU A 62 2.58 8.90 -15.23
C GLU A 62 2.44 9.89 -14.07
N ASN A 63 1.21 10.05 -13.57
CA ASN A 63 0.90 10.91 -12.42
C ASN A 63 1.18 10.24 -11.06
N SER A 64 1.49 8.97 -11.05
CA SER A 64 1.78 8.20 -9.83
C SER A 64 3.28 8.04 -9.58
N ARG A 65 3.64 7.52 -8.39
CA ARG A 65 5.02 7.21 -8.00
C ARG A 65 5.10 5.86 -7.31
N GLY A 66 6.32 5.30 -7.22
CA GLY A 66 6.58 4.04 -6.52
C GLY A 66 5.93 2.84 -7.20
N MET A 67 5.50 1.88 -6.40
CA MET A 67 4.93 0.62 -6.86
C MET A 67 3.63 0.79 -7.66
N VAL A 68 2.82 1.79 -7.33
CA VAL A 68 1.57 2.09 -8.04
C VAL A 68 1.85 2.51 -9.49
N ARG A 69 2.89 3.33 -9.71
CA ARG A 69 3.32 3.69 -11.08
C ARG A 69 3.72 2.47 -11.89
N GLU A 70 4.57 1.61 -11.32
CA GLU A 70 5.03 0.41 -11.99
C GLU A 70 3.86 -0.51 -12.34
N PHE A 71 2.96 -0.74 -11.39
CA PHE A 71 1.76 -1.55 -11.60
C PHE A 71 0.86 -1.01 -12.72
N LEU A 72 0.52 0.29 -12.71
CA LEU A 72 -0.35 0.89 -13.71
C LEU A 72 0.29 0.91 -15.11
N THR A 73 1.61 1.16 -15.19
CA THR A 73 2.34 1.14 -16.44
C THR A 73 2.39 -0.28 -17.06
N GLU A 74 2.63 -1.29 -16.23
CA GLU A 74 2.62 -2.68 -16.68
C GLU A 74 1.22 -3.14 -17.08
N LEU A 75 0.20 -2.72 -16.33
CA LEU A 75 -1.20 -3.01 -16.66
C LEU A 75 -1.60 -2.37 -18.00
N ALA A 76 -1.23 -1.11 -18.24
CA ALA A 76 -1.46 -0.45 -19.52
C ALA A 76 -0.83 -1.22 -20.68
N ARG A 77 0.43 -1.65 -20.52
CA ARG A 77 1.12 -2.45 -21.54
C ARG A 77 0.48 -3.82 -21.79
N ALA A 78 0.02 -4.48 -20.74
CA ALA A 78 -0.65 -5.77 -20.85
C ALA A 78 -2.00 -5.64 -21.59
N LEU A 79 -2.74 -4.59 -21.31
CA LEU A 79 -4.00 -4.27 -21.97
C LEU A 79 -3.81 -3.88 -23.44
N ASP A 80 -2.79 -3.07 -23.77
CA ASP A 80 -2.46 -2.71 -25.16
C ASP A 80 -2.09 -3.93 -26.02
N ARG A 81 -1.37 -4.87 -25.44
CA ARG A 81 -0.93 -6.09 -26.14
C ARG A 81 -2.02 -7.15 -26.26
N GLN A 82 -3.14 -6.97 -25.59
CA GLN A 82 -4.22 -7.98 -25.47
C GLN A 82 -3.66 -9.38 -25.12
N THR A 83 -2.63 -9.41 -24.27
CA THR A 83 -1.87 -10.62 -23.96
C THR A 83 -2.73 -11.67 -23.27
N GLU A 84 -3.76 -11.24 -22.56
CA GLU A 84 -4.64 -12.12 -21.78
C GLU A 84 -6.11 -11.72 -22.00
N PRO A 85 -7.01 -12.69 -22.08
CA PRO A 85 -8.44 -12.44 -22.31
C PRO A 85 -9.16 -11.82 -21.11
N ASP A 86 -8.57 -11.91 -19.90
CA ASP A 86 -9.18 -11.39 -18.67
C ASP A 86 -8.21 -10.44 -17.95
N VAL A 87 -8.69 -9.23 -17.70
CA VAL A 87 -7.97 -8.19 -16.93
C VAL A 87 -7.56 -8.69 -15.53
N ARG A 88 -8.34 -9.59 -14.92
CA ARG A 88 -8.02 -10.20 -13.62
C ARG A 88 -6.73 -10.98 -13.66
N PHE A 89 -6.52 -11.72 -14.72
CA PHE A 89 -5.31 -12.52 -14.89
C PHE A 89 -4.10 -11.62 -15.11
N CYS A 90 -4.26 -10.54 -15.89
CA CYS A 90 -3.23 -9.51 -16.03
C CYS A 90 -2.83 -8.91 -14.68
N VAL A 91 -3.82 -8.50 -13.88
CA VAL A 91 -3.58 -7.95 -12.54
C VAL A 91 -2.84 -8.95 -11.66
N TYR A 92 -3.30 -10.19 -11.62
CA TYR A 92 -2.67 -11.23 -10.80
C TYR A 92 -1.21 -11.49 -11.20
N SER A 93 -0.94 -11.68 -12.49
CA SER A 93 0.41 -11.95 -13.00
C SER A 93 1.39 -10.79 -12.76
N ILE A 94 0.92 -9.55 -12.89
CA ILE A 94 1.70 -8.36 -12.59
C ILE A 94 2.02 -8.28 -11.09
N LEU A 95 1.04 -8.55 -10.23
CA LEU A 95 1.24 -8.52 -8.76
C LEU A 95 2.18 -9.62 -8.27
N GLU A 96 2.16 -10.80 -8.88
CA GLU A 96 3.12 -11.87 -8.60
C GLU A 96 4.55 -11.44 -8.94
N ARG A 97 4.73 -10.79 -10.08
CA ARG A 97 6.03 -10.35 -10.57
C ARG A 97 6.60 -9.17 -9.79
N LEU A 98 5.78 -8.17 -9.47
CA LEU A 98 6.20 -6.96 -8.77
C LEU A 98 6.40 -7.18 -7.27
N GLY A 99 5.74 -8.16 -6.66
CA GLY A 99 5.86 -8.46 -5.22
C GLY A 99 5.50 -7.29 -4.30
N PRO A 100 4.36 -6.60 -4.52
CA PRO A 100 4.01 -5.42 -3.74
C PRO A 100 3.78 -5.76 -2.26
N PRO A 101 3.82 -4.77 -1.35
CA PRO A 101 3.49 -4.95 0.04
C PRO A 101 2.13 -5.64 0.22
N LYS A 102 2.00 -6.47 1.26
CA LYS A 102 0.82 -7.34 1.48
C LYS A 102 -0.51 -6.60 1.41
N LEU A 103 -0.55 -5.40 1.95
CA LEU A 103 -1.74 -4.57 1.96
C LEU A 103 -2.12 -4.10 0.55
N LEU A 104 -1.17 -3.55 -0.19
CA LEU A 104 -1.37 -3.09 -1.57
C LEU A 104 -1.78 -4.26 -2.47
N ARG A 105 -1.13 -5.42 -2.31
CA ARG A 105 -1.47 -6.66 -3.04
C ARG A 105 -2.92 -7.08 -2.78
N ARG A 106 -3.35 -7.06 -1.52
CA ARG A 106 -4.73 -7.42 -1.15
C ARG A 106 -5.73 -6.46 -1.79
N GLU A 107 -5.48 -5.17 -1.72
CA GLU A 107 -6.36 -4.15 -2.29
C GLU A 107 -6.45 -4.25 -3.82
N LEU A 108 -5.33 -4.42 -4.50
CA LEU A 108 -5.29 -4.56 -5.96
C LEU A 108 -5.94 -5.87 -6.44
N ASN A 109 -5.70 -6.99 -5.77
CA ASN A 109 -6.34 -8.27 -6.10
C ASN A 109 -7.87 -8.21 -5.92
N ALA A 110 -8.33 -7.65 -4.81
CA ALA A 110 -9.76 -7.55 -4.54
C ALA A 110 -10.50 -6.70 -5.58
N ARG A 111 -9.81 -5.74 -6.21
CA ARG A 111 -10.40 -4.74 -7.10
C ARG A 111 -10.05 -4.90 -8.56
N GLY A 112 -8.99 -5.62 -8.90
CA GLY A 112 -8.65 -5.96 -10.27
C GLY A 112 -9.81 -6.64 -11.00
N ALA A 113 -10.64 -7.36 -10.25
CA ALA A 113 -11.88 -7.97 -10.76
C ALA A 113 -12.92 -6.95 -11.25
N SER A 114 -13.00 -5.77 -10.66
CA SER A 114 -13.95 -4.73 -11.05
C SER A 114 -13.50 -3.91 -12.25
N LEU A 115 -12.18 -3.86 -12.51
CA LEU A 115 -11.61 -3.20 -13.70
C LEU A 115 -11.85 -4.01 -14.99
N GLY A 116 -12.17 -5.30 -14.90
CA GLY A 116 -12.47 -6.16 -16.04
C GLY A 116 -13.89 -6.05 -16.60
N ARG A 117 -14.72 -5.16 -16.08
CA ARG A 117 -16.03 -4.86 -16.66
C ARG A 117 -15.88 -3.90 -17.81
N PHE A 118 -16.27 -4.34 -19.00
CA PHE A 118 -16.15 -3.57 -20.24
C PHE A 118 -17.25 -2.52 -20.43
N ASP A 119 -18.29 -2.47 -19.56
CA ASP A 119 -19.31 -1.45 -19.58
C ASP A 119 -18.89 -0.22 -18.77
N LEU A 120 -19.00 0.95 -19.35
CA LEU A 120 -18.61 2.23 -18.74
C LEU A 120 -19.28 2.47 -17.36
N PRO A 121 -20.60 2.23 -17.16
CA PRO A 121 -21.23 2.38 -15.86
C PRO A 121 -20.72 1.38 -14.82
N GLY A 122 -20.39 0.17 -15.23
CA GLY A 122 -19.82 -0.85 -14.35
C GLY A 122 -18.39 -0.52 -13.90
N LEU A 123 -17.58 0.03 -14.81
CA LEU A 123 -16.23 0.47 -14.51
C LEU A 123 -16.22 1.66 -13.53
N LEU A 124 -17.08 2.67 -13.75
CA LEU A 124 -17.23 3.80 -12.82
C LEU A 124 -17.64 3.35 -11.43
N ARG A 125 -18.68 2.50 -11.30
CA ARG A 125 -19.10 1.95 -10.02
C ARG A 125 -17.98 1.12 -9.35
N GLY A 126 -17.21 0.39 -10.15
CA GLY A 126 -16.04 -0.36 -9.69
C GLY A 126 -14.98 0.54 -9.09
N LEU A 127 -14.65 1.65 -9.76
CA LEU A 127 -13.71 2.66 -9.29
C LEU A 127 -14.20 3.36 -8.02
N GLU A 128 -15.46 3.80 -7.96
CA GLU A 128 -16.05 4.41 -6.78
C GLU A 128 -16.01 3.49 -5.55
N ASN A 129 -16.35 2.21 -5.73
CA ASN A 129 -16.25 1.22 -4.68
C ASN A 129 -14.80 0.99 -4.25
N ALA A 130 -13.87 0.99 -5.19
CA ALA A 130 -12.44 0.87 -4.92
C ALA A 130 -11.91 2.06 -4.10
N ILE A 131 -12.28 3.28 -4.48
CA ILE A 131 -11.93 4.52 -3.78
C ILE A 131 -12.46 4.49 -2.34
N ARG A 132 -13.75 4.18 -2.15
CA ARG A 132 -14.36 4.12 -0.82
C ARG A 132 -13.64 3.15 0.09
N SER A 133 -13.45 1.94 -0.35
CA SER A 133 -12.84 0.90 0.47
C SER A 133 -11.34 1.12 0.69
N ALA A 134 -10.58 1.64 -0.28
CA ALA A 134 -9.20 2.05 -0.05
C ALA A 134 -9.11 3.17 0.99
N GLY A 135 -10.06 4.12 0.96
CA GLY A 135 -10.20 5.18 1.94
C GLY A 135 -10.49 4.66 3.35
N GLU A 136 -11.41 3.69 3.49
CA GLU A 136 -11.72 3.03 4.77
C GLU A 136 -10.52 2.26 5.32
N THR A 137 -9.83 1.52 4.46
CA THR A 137 -8.59 0.81 4.84
C THR A 137 -7.52 1.79 5.31
N LEU A 138 -7.36 2.92 4.63
CA LEU A 138 -6.40 3.96 5.02
C LEU A 138 -6.75 4.60 6.37
N ARG A 139 -8.02 4.84 6.65
CA ARG A 139 -8.49 5.33 7.97
C ARG A 139 -8.17 4.33 9.07
N THR A 140 -8.53 3.07 8.88
CA THR A 140 -8.26 2.00 9.86
C THR A 140 -6.76 1.88 10.18
N ILE A 141 -5.89 2.01 9.17
CA ILE A 141 -4.44 1.98 9.37
C ILE A 141 -3.97 3.18 10.17
N ARG A 142 -4.47 4.38 9.87
CA ARG A 142 -4.11 5.61 10.60
C ARG A 142 -4.53 5.56 12.05
N ASP A 143 -5.75 5.13 12.32
CA ASP A 143 -6.30 5.01 13.66
C ASP A 143 -5.51 3.98 14.48
N GLY A 144 -5.25 2.81 13.91
CA GLY A 144 -4.44 1.78 14.54
C GLY A 144 -2.95 2.13 14.66
N ALA A 145 -2.41 3.03 13.84
CA ALA A 145 -1.02 3.46 13.94
C ALA A 145 -0.78 4.39 15.13
N ALA A 146 -1.74 5.23 15.48
CA ALA A 146 -1.66 6.12 16.64
C ALA A 146 -1.62 5.33 17.96
N ASP A 147 -2.51 4.36 18.11
CA ASP A 147 -2.58 3.49 19.30
C ASP A 147 -1.35 2.58 19.41
N ARG A 148 -0.92 2.02 18.31
CA ARG A 148 0.26 1.16 18.26
C ARG A 148 1.53 1.91 18.64
N ARG A 149 1.66 3.16 18.20
CA ARG A 149 2.80 4.01 18.55
C ARG A 149 2.86 4.33 20.04
N ARG A 150 1.71 4.61 20.68
CA ARG A 150 1.62 4.80 22.13
C ARG A 150 1.98 3.53 22.90
N SER A 151 1.43 2.38 22.50
CA SER A 151 1.75 1.07 23.13
C SER A 151 3.22 0.73 23.02
N TRP A 152 3.87 0.94 21.89
CA TRP A 152 5.29 0.64 21.72
C TRP A 152 6.20 1.60 22.51
N GLN A 153 5.81 2.86 22.66
CA GLN A 153 6.54 3.83 23.48
C GLN A 153 6.48 3.46 24.96
N THR A 154 5.30 3.10 25.47
CA THR A 154 5.14 2.68 26.87
C THR A 154 5.83 1.34 27.14
N LEU A 155 5.69 0.35 26.28
CA LEU A 155 6.38 -0.94 26.40
C LEU A 155 7.90 -0.79 26.35
N GLY A 156 8.43 0.02 25.43
CA GLY A 156 9.86 0.30 25.34
C GLY A 156 10.41 0.99 26.56
N LEU A 157 9.66 1.95 27.12
CA LEU A 157 10.06 2.66 28.34
C LEU A 157 10.02 1.73 29.56
N CYS A 158 8.96 0.93 29.72
CA CYS A 158 8.85 -0.03 30.82
C CYS A 158 9.92 -1.15 30.75
N ALA A 159 10.17 -1.68 29.57
CA ALA A 159 11.22 -2.67 29.36
C ALA A 159 12.62 -2.10 29.64
N GLY A 160 12.88 -0.87 29.19
CA GLY A 160 14.13 -0.16 29.46
C GLY A 160 14.34 0.10 30.96
N ALA A 161 13.30 0.54 31.67
CA ALA A 161 13.33 0.75 33.11
C ALA A 161 13.55 -0.56 33.90
N ALA A 162 12.84 -1.63 33.52
CA ALA A 162 13.01 -2.95 34.17
C ALA A 162 14.43 -3.51 33.98
N LEU A 163 15.01 -3.36 32.78
CA LEU A 163 16.38 -3.77 32.52
C LEU A 163 17.38 -2.90 33.28
N ALA A 164 17.16 -1.59 33.39
CA ALA A 164 18.06 -0.72 34.19
C ALA A 164 18.05 -1.11 35.66
N ILE A 165 16.89 -1.46 36.24
CA ILE A 165 16.78 -1.90 37.64
C ILE A 165 17.45 -3.28 37.84
N LEU A 166 17.35 -4.19 36.86
CA LEU A 166 17.93 -5.53 36.96
C LEU A 166 19.47 -5.53 36.89
N PHE A 167 20.05 -4.52 36.25
CA PHE A 167 21.52 -4.39 36.06
C PHE A 167 22.19 -3.41 37.04
N LEU A 168 21.41 -2.69 37.84
CA LEU A 168 21.93 -1.84 38.91
C LEU A 168 22.25 -2.68 40.16
#